data_def9e687462c1f3d494db06abfa06cce
#
_entry.id   def9e687462c1f3d494db06abfa06cce
#
_cell.length_a   1.000
_cell.length_b   1.000
_cell.length_c   1.000
_cell.angle_alpha   90.00
_cell.angle_beta   90.00
_cell.angle_gamma   90.00
#
_symmetry.space_group_name_H-M   'P 1'
#
loop_
_entity.id
_entity.type
_entity.pdbx_description
1 polymer ?
#
loop_
_entity_poly.entity_id
_entity_poly.type
_entity_poly.pdbx_seq_one_letter_code
_entity_poly.pdbx_strand_id
1 'polypeptide(L)'
;ANGSPIGDSMPLLIALGANVVLMSMRGHRELPLEKLYTGYRKNVMARDEVLAWIKVPKAVPGETLKVYKISKRYDDDISAVCLAINLKIDNGTVSRASIGAGGVAATPVRATQTQAALMGQPWTQTTVQQAMAVLRAEFSPISDMRASGAYRSQVLGNLLQRYWLESQGMQQINLESFRPDALQEAA
;
A
#
# COMPACT_ATOMS: atom_id res chain seq x y z
N ALA A 1 -15.83 -4.53 4.67
CA ALA A 1 -16.52 -3.96 3.48
C ALA A 1 -17.18 -2.60 3.76
N ASN A 2 -16.67 -1.83 4.73
CA ASN A 2 -17.26 -0.54 5.13
C ASN A 2 -16.86 0.64 4.22
N GLY A 3 -15.97 0.43 3.23
CA GLY A 3 -15.51 1.47 2.32
C GLY A 3 -14.66 2.58 2.97
N SER A 4 -14.01 2.29 4.11
CA SER A 4 -13.12 3.25 4.74
C SER A 4 -11.87 3.49 3.88
N PRO A 5 -11.51 4.75 3.54
CA PRO A 5 -10.31 5.05 2.77
C PRO A 5 -9.01 4.90 3.58
N ILE A 6 -9.12 4.64 4.89
CA ILE A 6 -8.01 4.57 5.84
C ILE A 6 -7.93 3.23 6.57
N GLY A 7 -8.59 2.19 6.07
CA GLY A 7 -8.44 0.82 6.58
C GLY A 7 -7.10 0.23 6.12
N ASP A 8 -6.17 0.02 7.04
CA ASP A 8 -4.77 -0.34 6.73
C ASP A 8 -4.60 -1.72 6.09
N SER A 9 -5.53 -2.65 6.33
CA SER A 9 -5.52 -3.97 5.66
C SER A 9 -5.78 -3.90 4.15
N MET A 10 -6.46 -2.86 3.68
CA MET A 10 -6.81 -2.74 2.26
C MET A 10 -5.61 -2.50 1.35
N PRO A 11 -4.70 -1.55 1.63
CA PRO A 11 -3.47 -1.38 0.83
C PRO A 11 -2.65 -2.67 0.74
N LEU A 12 -2.49 -3.38 1.86
CA LEU A 12 -1.81 -4.67 1.89
C LEU A 12 -2.47 -5.69 0.96
N LEU A 13 -3.78 -5.89 1.10
CA LEU A 13 -4.53 -6.86 0.30
C LEU A 13 -4.54 -6.49 -1.19
N ILE A 14 -4.58 -5.20 -1.53
CA ILE A 14 -4.44 -4.70 -2.90
C ILE A 14 -3.04 -5.03 -3.45
N ALA A 15 -1.99 -4.77 -2.68
CA ALA A 15 -0.62 -5.08 -3.09
C ALA A 15 -0.39 -6.59 -3.28
N LEU A 16 -1.07 -7.42 -2.50
CA LEU A 16 -1.07 -8.88 -2.65
C LEU A 16 -1.92 -9.37 -3.83
N GLY A 17 -2.70 -8.52 -4.48
CA GLY A 17 -3.59 -8.90 -5.58
C GLY A 17 -4.80 -9.70 -5.10
N ALA A 18 -5.31 -9.40 -3.91
CA ALA A 18 -6.44 -10.12 -3.34
C ALA A 18 -7.74 -9.88 -4.13
N ASN A 19 -8.56 -10.91 -4.22
CA ASN A 19 -9.92 -10.87 -4.70
C ASN A 19 -10.92 -11.02 -3.55
N VAL A 20 -12.11 -10.49 -3.74
CA VAL A 20 -13.26 -10.72 -2.86
C VAL A 20 -14.30 -11.58 -3.56
N VAL A 21 -14.96 -12.42 -2.79
CA VAL A 21 -16.09 -13.23 -3.25
C VAL A 21 -17.36 -12.73 -2.58
N LEU A 22 -18.28 -12.22 -3.38
CA LEU A 22 -19.63 -11.81 -2.98
C LEU A 22 -20.59 -12.95 -3.24
N MET A 23 -21.45 -13.23 -2.28
CA MET A 23 -22.35 -14.39 -2.30
C MET A 23 -23.78 -14.00 -1.96
N SER A 24 -24.73 -14.60 -2.63
CA SER A 24 -26.18 -14.50 -2.36
C SER A 24 -26.87 -15.82 -2.68
N MET A 25 -28.17 -15.90 -2.47
CA MET A 25 -28.98 -17.05 -2.90
C MET A 25 -28.99 -17.26 -4.42
N ARG A 26 -28.61 -16.28 -5.21
CA ARG A 26 -28.52 -16.36 -6.69
C ARG A 26 -27.18 -16.93 -7.17
N GLY A 27 -26.21 -17.16 -6.25
CA GLY A 27 -24.88 -17.64 -6.55
C GLY A 27 -23.80 -16.72 -5.99
N HIS A 28 -22.61 -16.81 -6.57
CA HIS A 28 -21.46 -15.98 -6.15
C HIS A 28 -20.78 -15.34 -7.35
N ARG A 29 -20.05 -14.26 -7.08
CA ARG A 29 -19.16 -13.59 -8.04
C ARG A 29 -17.86 -13.14 -7.37
N GLU A 30 -16.78 -13.15 -8.13
CA GLU A 30 -15.46 -12.77 -7.67
C GLU A 30 -14.98 -11.51 -8.41
N LEU A 31 -14.30 -10.61 -7.70
CA LEU A 31 -13.73 -9.40 -8.28
C LEU A 31 -12.48 -8.98 -7.51
N PRO A 32 -11.54 -8.25 -8.16
CA PRO A 32 -10.40 -7.66 -7.47
C PRO A 32 -10.86 -6.75 -6.32
N LEU A 33 -10.14 -6.78 -5.19
CA LEU A 33 -10.54 -6.05 -3.98
C LEU A 33 -10.72 -4.56 -4.24
N GLU A 34 -9.84 -3.93 -5.03
CA GLU A 34 -9.93 -2.52 -5.38
C GLU A 34 -11.18 -2.16 -6.19
N LYS A 35 -11.84 -3.14 -6.81
CA LYS A 35 -13.11 -2.96 -7.54
C LYS A 35 -14.34 -3.07 -6.63
N LEU A 36 -14.17 -3.47 -5.37
CA LEU A 36 -15.28 -3.54 -4.41
C LEU A 36 -15.85 -2.17 -4.10
N TYR A 37 -15.00 -1.14 -4.03
CA TYR A 37 -15.40 0.20 -3.62
C TYR A 37 -15.66 1.11 -4.83
N THR A 38 -16.76 1.87 -4.78
CA THR A 38 -17.15 2.83 -5.81
C THR A 38 -17.04 4.28 -5.35
N GLY A 39 -16.76 4.50 -4.06
CA GLY A 39 -16.62 5.81 -3.45
C GLY A 39 -16.60 5.73 -1.93
N TYR A 40 -16.55 6.88 -1.27
CA TYR A 40 -16.54 6.94 0.19
C TYR A 40 -17.77 6.24 0.77
N ARG A 41 -17.55 5.17 1.55
CA ARG A 41 -18.58 4.30 2.17
C ARG A 41 -19.57 3.67 1.17
N LYS A 42 -19.17 3.55 -0.10
CA LYS A 42 -19.99 2.92 -1.16
C LYS A 42 -19.24 1.72 -1.72
N ASN A 43 -19.99 0.68 -2.07
CA ASN A 43 -19.45 -0.54 -2.69
C ASN A 43 -20.41 -1.09 -3.75
N VAL A 44 -19.96 -2.10 -4.49
CA VAL A 44 -20.71 -2.75 -5.59
C VAL A 44 -21.65 -3.86 -5.11
N MET A 45 -21.74 -4.12 -3.82
CA MET A 45 -22.56 -5.20 -3.27
C MET A 45 -24.04 -4.93 -3.50
N ALA A 46 -24.78 -5.92 -3.99
CA ALA A 46 -26.22 -5.90 -3.98
C ALA A 46 -26.74 -6.04 -2.53
N ARG A 47 -27.99 -5.66 -2.30
CA ARG A 47 -28.59 -5.70 -0.95
C ARG A 47 -28.64 -7.07 -0.31
N ASP A 48 -28.71 -8.11 -1.14
CA ASP A 48 -28.77 -9.53 -0.74
C ASP A 48 -27.40 -10.22 -0.80
N GLU A 49 -26.32 -9.50 -1.11
CA GLU A 49 -24.96 -10.06 -1.12
C GLU A 49 -24.25 -9.86 0.22
N VAL A 50 -23.49 -10.87 0.59
CA VAL A 50 -22.50 -10.80 1.68
C VAL A 50 -21.09 -10.99 1.12
N LEU A 51 -20.10 -10.36 1.73
CA LEU A 51 -18.70 -10.65 1.46
C LEU A 51 -18.35 -11.96 2.17
N ALA A 52 -18.26 -13.06 1.42
CA ALA A 52 -18.07 -14.40 1.95
C ALA A 52 -16.60 -14.73 2.17
N TRP A 53 -15.72 -14.36 1.23
CA TRP A 53 -14.28 -14.65 1.31
C TRP A 53 -13.44 -13.50 0.76
N ILE A 54 -12.22 -13.41 1.29
CA ILE A 54 -11.10 -12.70 0.69
C ILE A 54 -10.09 -13.76 0.24
N LYS A 55 -9.84 -13.84 -1.06
CA LYS A 55 -8.88 -14.78 -1.65
C LYS A 55 -7.56 -14.06 -1.86
N VAL A 56 -6.54 -14.48 -1.15
CA VAL A 56 -5.20 -13.91 -1.27
C VAL A 56 -4.32 -14.90 -2.04
N PRO A 57 -3.68 -14.49 -3.15
CA PRO A 57 -2.72 -15.33 -3.84
C PRO A 57 -1.58 -15.76 -2.91
N LYS A 58 -1.06 -16.97 -3.11
CA LYS A 58 0.15 -17.41 -2.41
C LYS A 58 1.33 -16.53 -2.83
N ALA A 59 2.24 -16.29 -1.89
CA ALA A 59 3.48 -15.57 -2.18
C ALA A 59 4.28 -16.26 -3.30
N VAL A 60 4.82 -15.46 -4.20
CA VAL A 60 5.69 -15.93 -5.28
C VAL A 60 7.15 -15.79 -4.84
N PRO A 61 8.00 -16.82 -5.04
CA PRO A 61 9.42 -16.72 -4.69
C PRO A 61 10.08 -15.50 -5.34
N GLY A 62 10.87 -14.78 -4.55
CA GLY A 62 11.59 -13.57 -4.98
C GLY A 62 10.77 -12.27 -4.89
N GLU A 63 9.50 -12.34 -4.48
CA GLU A 63 8.76 -11.13 -4.12
C GLU A 63 9.18 -10.60 -2.75
N THR A 64 9.29 -9.28 -2.65
CA THR A 64 9.51 -8.55 -1.40
C THR A 64 8.33 -7.64 -1.13
N LEU A 65 7.59 -7.93 -0.06
CA LEU A 65 6.47 -7.13 0.41
C LEU A 65 6.87 -6.31 1.63
N LYS A 66 6.59 -5.02 1.59
CA LYS A 66 6.68 -4.12 2.76
C LYS A 66 5.40 -3.31 2.88
N VAL A 67 5.00 -3.05 4.12
CA VAL A 67 3.84 -2.23 4.45
C VAL A 67 4.30 -1.13 5.40
N TYR A 68 3.97 0.11 5.07
CA TYR A 68 4.32 1.29 5.85
C TYR A 68 3.05 1.98 6.30
N LYS A 69 2.90 2.13 7.60
CA LYS A 69 1.85 2.92 8.24
C LYS A 69 2.45 4.20 8.81
N ILE A 70 1.89 5.33 8.44
CA ILE A 70 2.25 6.64 8.99
C ILE A 70 1.06 7.22 9.73
N SER A 71 1.24 7.50 11.01
CA SER A 71 0.23 8.05 11.92
C SER A 71 0.85 9.10 12.85
N LYS A 72 0.03 9.87 13.56
CA LYS A 72 0.53 10.89 14.50
C LYS A 72 1.06 10.29 15.79
N ARG A 73 0.46 9.20 16.24
CA ARG A 73 0.85 8.49 17.46
C ARG A 73 1.44 7.14 17.06
N TYR A 74 2.26 6.59 17.94
CA TYR A 74 2.95 5.33 17.72
C TYR A 74 1.98 4.15 17.67
N ASP A 75 0.99 4.13 18.53
CA ASP A 75 0.06 3.02 18.72
C ASP A 75 -1.39 3.53 18.72
N ASP A 76 -2.35 2.62 18.45
CA ASP A 76 -3.79 2.88 18.43
C ASP A 76 -4.22 4.14 17.68
N ASP A 77 -3.57 4.42 16.55
CA ASP A 77 -3.88 5.61 15.76
C ASP A 77 -4.31 5.30 14.32
N ILE A 78 -5.16 6.17 13.80
CA ILE A 78 -5.63 6.10 12.42
C ILE A 78 -4.55 6.62 11.49
N SER A 79 -4.26 5.88 10.43
CA SER A 79 -3.24 6.24 9.46
C SER A 79 -3.52 7.56 8.77
N ALA A 80 -2.49 8.40 8.65
CA ALA A 80 -2.46 9.48 7.68
C ALA A 80 -2.25 8.91 6.27
N VAL A 81 -1.30 7.97 6.13
CA VAL A 81 -1.00 7.22 4.90
C VAL A 81 -0.68 5.78 5.27
N CYS A 82 -1.18 4.84 4.49
CA CYS A 82 -0.72 3.45 4.49
C CYS A 82 -0.31 3.08 3.07
N LEU A 83 0.93 2.62 2.89
CA LEU A 83 1.47 2.21 1.59
C LEU A 83 2.01 0.79 1.68
N ALA A 84 1.49 -0.09 0.84
CA ALA A 84 1.99 -1.45 0.68
C ALA A 84 2.65 -1.61 -0.69
N ILE A 85 3.89 -2.08 -0.71
CA ILE A 85 4.69 -2.25 -1.92
C ILE A 85 5.12 -3.71 -2.00
N ASN A 86 4.75 -4.41 -3.06
CA ASN A 86 5.19 -5.76 -3.38
C ASN A 86 5.89 -5.76 -4.73
N LEU A 87 7.21 -5.93 -4.72
CA LEU A 87 8.02 -5.98 -5.94
C LEU A 87 8.71 -7.33 -6.07
N LYS A 88 8.91 -7.73 -7.32
CA LYS A 88 9.88 -8.77 -7.69
C LYS A 88 10.94 -8.16 -8.59
N ILE A 89 12.20 -8.43 -8.27
CA ILE A 89 13.36 -7.92 -9.01
C ILE A 89 14.14 -9.14 -9.50
N ASP A 90 14.17 -9.31 -10.81
CA ASP A 90 14.92 -10.38 -11.47
C ASP A 90 16.10 -9.75 -12.24
N ASN A 91 17.31 -10.19 -11.94
CA ASN A 91 18.55 -9.70 -12.58
C ASN A 91 18.66 -8.15 -12.56
N GLY A 92 18.31 -7.52 -11.42
CA GLY A 92 18.37 -6.07 -11.26
C GLY A 92 17.26 -5.28 -11.95
N THR A 93 16.27 -5.96 -12.54
CA THR A 93 15.13 -5.35 -13.24
C THR A 93 13.82 -5.66 -12.51
N VAL A 94 12.93 -4.68 -12.39
CA VAL A 94 11.61 -4.86 -11.80
C VAL A 94 10.74 -5.70 -12.74
N SER A 95 10.56 -6.97 -12.41
CA SER A 95 9.75 -7.92 -13.19
C SER A 95 8.28 -7.97 -12.75
N ARG A 96 7.99 -7.51 -11.53
CA ARG A 96 6.63 -7.36 -11.02
C ARG A 96 6.55 -6.18 -10.06
N ALA A 97 5.49 -5.40 -10.17
CA ALA A 97 5.17 -4.31 -9.26
C ALA A 97 3.68 -4.35 -8.90
N SER A 98 3.38 -4.34 -7.61
CA SER A 98 2.01 -4.26 -7.09
C SER A 98 2.01 -3.36 -5.87
N ILE A 99 1.29 -2.24 -5.94
CA ILE A 99 1.33 -1.18 -4.93
C ILE A 99 -0.09 -0.79 -4.55
N GLY A 100 -0.40 -0.89 -3.26
CA GLY A 100 -1.68 -0.44 -2.69
C GLY A 100 -1.48 0.75 -1.77
N ALA A 101 -2.37 1.74 -1.84
CA ALA A 101 -2.31 2.96 -1.04
C ALA A 101 -3.63 3.26 -0.35
N GLY A 102 -3.56 3.71 0.91
CA GLY A 102 -4.68 4.15 1.73
C GLY A 102 -4.44 5.55 2.28
N GLY A 103 -5.54 6.31 2.49
CA GLY A 103 -5.50 7.67 2.97
C GLY A 103 -5.17 8.72 1.89
N VAL A 104 -5.16 8.35 0.63
CA VAL A 104 -4.73 9.20 -0.50
C VAL A 104 -5.83 9.47 -1.53
N ALA A 105 -6.97 8.79 -1.41
CA ALA A 105 -8.16 8.93 -2.24
C ALA A 105 -9.42 8.64 -1.41
N ALA A 106 -10.60 8.75 -2.01
CA ALA A 106 -11.87 8.44 -1.36
C ALA A 106 -12.03 6.95 -0.97
N THR A 107 -11.24 6.08 -1.59
CA THR A 107 -11.17 4.62 -1.32
C THR A 107 -9.72 4.17 -1.27
N PRO A 108 -9.43 3.00 -0.69
CA PRO A 108 -8.13 2.35 -0.91
C PRO A 108 -7.92 2.08 -2.41
N VAL A 109 -6.74 2.35 -2.90
CA VAL A 109 -6.45 2.38 -4.35
C VAL A 109 -5.17 1.63 -4.70
N ARG A 110 -5.09 1.20 -5.95
CA ARG A 110 -3.88 0.68 -6.57
C ARG A 110 -3.13 1.80 -7.29
N ALA A 111 -1.82 1.90 -7.08
CA ALA A 111 -0.96 2.88 -7.74
C ALA A 111 -0.54 2.39 -9.14
N THR A 112 -1.48 2.41 -10.08
CA THR A 112 -1.31 1.82 -11.41
C THR A 112 -0.28 2.55 -12.27
N GLN A 113 -0.21 3.88 -12.19
CA GLN A 113 0.76 4.68 -12.93
C GLN A 113 2.18 4.45 -12.39
N THR A 114 2.33 4.41 -11.08
CA THR A 114 3.62 4.11 -10.43
C THR A 114 4.09 2.70 -10.75
N GLN A 115 3.18 1.71 -10.73
CA GLN A 115 3.51 0.35 -11.14
C GLN A 115 4.02 0.31 -12.59
N ALA A 116 3.33 1.00 -13.51
CA ALA A 116 3.74 1.08 -14.92
C ALA A 116 5.11 1.76 -15.08
N ALA A 117 5.40 2.80 -14.29
CA ALA A 117 6.69 3.49 -14.30
C ALA A 117 7.86 2.62 -13.78
N LEU A 118 7.57 1.62 -12.95
CA LEU A 118 8.58 0.70 -12.41
C LEU A 118 8.79 -0.53 -13.27
N MET A 119 7.74 -1.05 -13.91
CA MET A 119 7.78 -2.32 -14.65
C MET A 119 8.80 -2.29 -15.78
N GLY A 120 9.66 -3.32 -15.82
CA GLY A 120 10.70 -3.47 -16.84
C GLY A 120 11.89 -2.52 -16.69
N GLN A 121 11.90 -1.65 -15.66
CA GLN A 121 13.00 -0.71 -15.43
C GLN A 121 14.07 -1.33 -14.51
N PRO A 122 15.35 -0.94 -14.68
CA PRO A 122 16.40 -1.34 -13.75
C PRO A 122 16.12 -0.76 -12.36
N TRP A 123 16.32 -1.56 -11.32
CA TRP A 123 16.09 -1.15 -9.92
C TRP A 123 17.24 -0.28 -9.42
N THR A 124 17.23 0.99 -9.82
CA THR A 124 18.27 1.99 -9.52
C THR A 124 17.68 3.19 -8.81
N GLN A 125 18.54 4.01 -8.19
CA GLN A 125 18.13 5.26 -7.56
C GLN A 125 17.40 6.20 -8.54
N THR A 126 17.86 6.28 -9.77
CA THR A 126 17.25 7.13 -10.82
C THR A 126 15.82 6.68 -11.12
N THR A 127 15.60 5.38 -11.33
CA THR A 127 14.26 4.81 -11.57
C THR A 127 13.34 5.08 -10.38
N VAL A 128 13.84 4.91 -9.16
CA VAL A 128 13.07 5.17 -7.94
C VAL A 128 12.69 6.65 -7.83
N GLN A 129 13.61 7.58 -8.10
CA GLN A 129 13.31 9.02 -8.09
C GLN A 129 12.24 9.40 -9.10
N GLN A 130 12.28 8.82 -10.29
CA GLN A 130 11.25 9.02 -11.31
C GLN A 130 9.89 8.46 -10.84
N ALA A 131 9.87 7.24 -10.32
CA ALA A 131 8.65 6.62 -9.80
C ALA A 131 8.08 7.37 -8.57
N MET A 132 8.93 7.96 -7.72
CA MET A 132 8.51 8.83 -6.62
C MET A 132 7.75 10.06 -7.12
N ALA A 133 8.22 10.68 -8.21
CA ALA A 133 7.52 11.83 -8.80
C ALA A 133 6.14 11.40 -9.34
N VAL A 134 6.06 10.26 -10.02
CA VAL A 134 4.80 9.69 -10.50
C VAL A 134 3.86 9.40 -9.32
N LEU A 135 4.33 8.73 -8.27
CA LEU A 135 3.52 8.36 -7.10
C LEU A 135 2.94 9.57 -6.37
N ARG A 136 3.71 10.67 -6.28
CA ARG A 136 3.25 11.92 -5.68
C ARG A 136 2.17 12.62 -6.50
N ALA A 137 2.22 12.46 -7.83
CA ALA A 137 1.28 13.08 -8.76
C ALA A 137 0.05 12.20 -9.05
N GLU A 138 0.12 10.90 -8.79
CA GLU A 138 -0.93 9.93 -9.12
C GLU A 138 -2.22 10.16 -8.34
N PHE A 139 -2.13 10.73 -7.13
CA PHE A 139 -3.26 10.92 -6.23
C PHE A 139 -3.42 12.37 -5.80
N SER A 140 -4.65 12.73 -5.42
CA SER A 140 -5.00 14.05 -4.87
C SER A 140 -5.61 13.90 -3.47
N PRO A 141 -4.78 13.63 -2.45
CA PRO A 141 -5.26 13.42 -1.10
C PRO A 141 -5.83 14.71 -0.50
N ILE A 142 -6.91 14.55 0.28
CA ILE A 142 -7.49 15.67 1.04
C ILE A 142 -6.62 16.07 2.23
N SER A 143 -6.80 17.30 2.70
CA SER A 143 -6.32 17.76 4.01
C SER A 143 -7.40 17.53 5.07
N ASP A 144 -7.03 16.97 6.19
CA ASP A 144 -7.89 16.76 7.36
C ASP A 144 -7.11 16.97 8.67
N MET A 145 -7.74 16.65 9.81
CA MET A 145 -7.11 16.75 11.14
C MET A 145 -5.88 15.85 11.31
N ARG A 146 -5.69 14.84 10.47
CA ARG A 146 -4.58 13.89 10.55
C ARG A 146 -3.35 14.37 9.80
N ALA A 147 -3.55 14.91 8.58
CA ALA A 147 -2.46 15.39 7.75
C ALA A 147 -2.96 16.29 6.62
N SER A 148 -2.11 17.18 6.14
CA SER A 148 -2.37 17.91 4.91
C SER A 148 -2.21 17.01 3.67
N GLY A 149 -2.90 17.36 2.58
CA GLY A 149 -2.75 16.65 1.30
C GLY A 149 -1.31 16.70 0.80
N ALA A 150 -0.64 17.86 0.93
CA ALA A 150 0.77 18.00 0.56
C ALA A 150 1.69 17.06 1.34
N TYR A 151 1.49 16.93 2.66
CA TYR A 151 2.24 15.98 3.49
C TYR A 151 2.02 14.54 3.02
N ARG A 152 0.76 14.14 2.76
CA ARG A 152 0.44 12.78 2.31
C ARG A 152 1.12 12.45 0.98
N SER A 153 1.09 13.36 0.00
CA SER A 153 1.78 13.19 -1.29
C SER A 153 3.30 13.10 -1.11
N GLN A 154 3.89 13.96 -0.26
CA GLN A 154 5.31 13.91 0.03
C GLN A 154 5.73 12.58 0.67
N VAL A 155 4.95 12.12 1.64
CA VAL A 155 5.20 10.86 2.36
C VAL A 155 5.14 9.66 1.43
N LEU A 156 4.19 9.58 0.49
CA LEU A 156 4.12 8.50 -0.49
C LEU A 156 5.45 8.29 -1.22
N GLY A 157 6.02 9.36 -1.77
CA GLY A 157 7.32 9.28 -2.44
C GLY A 157 8.43 8.85 -1.48
N ASN A 158 8.47 9.41 -0.27
CA ASN A 158 9.49 9.07 0.73
C ASN A 158 9.43 7.59 1.15
N LEU A 159 8.23 7.00 1.22
CA LEU A 159 8.06 5.57 1.54
C LEU A 159 8.57 4.66 0.40
N LEU A 160 8.41 5.06 -0.87
CA LEU A 160 9.01 4.34 -1.98
C LEU A 160 10.55 4.42 -1.95
N GLN A 161 11.10 5.60 -1.61
CA GLN A 161 12.54 5.75 -1.39
C GLN A 161 13.03 4.88 -0.23
N ARG A 162 12.30 4.86 0.89
CA ARG A 162 12.61 3.99 2.03
C ARG A 162 12.65 2.53 1.61
N TYR A 163 11.66 2.06 0.86
CA TYR A 163 11.63 0.70 0.33
C TYR A 163 12.90 0.38 -0.49
N TRP A 164 13.33 1.32 -1.35
CA TRP A 164 14.56 1.16 -2.12
C TRP A 164 15.80 1.08 -1.21
N LEU A 165 15.94 1.99 -0.25
CA LEU A 165 17.06 2.00 0.70
C LEU A 165 17.12 0.68 1.50
N GLU A 166 16.00 0.19 2.00
CA GLU A 166 15.91 -1.09 2.70
C GLU A 166 16.32 -2.26 1.78
N SER A 167 15.97 -2.21 0.50
CA SER A 167 16.37 -3.24 -0.49
C SER A 167 17.87 -3.23 -0.78
N GLN A 168 18.57 -2.12 -0.50
CA GLN A 168 20.04 -1.99 -0.60
C GLN A 168 20.76 -2.39 0.72
N GLY A 169 20.02 -2.94 1.69
CA GLY A 169 20.58 -3.33 3.00
C GLY A 169 20.78 -2.16 3.97
N MET A 170 20.32 -0.96 3.64
CA MET A 170 20.35 0.20 4.53
C MET A 170 19.20 0.10 5.54
N GLN A 171 19.45 -0.55 6.66
CA GLN A 171 18.51 -0.61 7.77
C GLN A 171 18.71 0.62 8.67
N GLN A 172 18.05 1.71 8.34
CA GLN A 172 17.87 2.79 9.31
C GLN A 172 16.78 2.38 10.32
N ILE A 173 16.73 3.08 11.47
CA ILE A 173 15.85 2.76 12.59
C ILE A 173 14.48 2.28 12.09
N ASN A 174 14.29 1.00 12.11
CA ASN A 174 13.02 0.35 11.92
C ASN A 174 12.46 0.09 13.31
N LEU A 175 11.24 0.53 13.61
CA LEU A 175 10.60 0.31 14.90
C LEU A 175 10.50 -1.18 15.25
N GLU A 176 10.42 -2.06 14.26
CA GLU A 176 10.46 -3.52 14.45
C GLU A 176 11.81 -4.02 14.97
N SER A 177 12.89 -3.30 14.69
CA SER A 177 14.25 -3.62 15.15
C SER A 177 14.72 -2.71 16.30
N PHE A 178 13.89 -1.76 16.72
CA PHE A 178 14.20 -0.87 17.83
C PHE A 178 14.14 -1.62 19.15
N ARG A 179 15.30 -1.73 19.82
CA ARG A 179 15.42 -2.26 21.16
C ARG A 179 15.66 -1.08 22.12
N PRO A 180 14.69 -0.73 22.98
CA PRO A 180 14.86 0.37 23.95
C PRO A 180 16.10 0.20 24.83
N ASP A 181 16.46 -1.06 25.12
CA ASP A 181 17.58 -1.44 25.99
C ASP A 181 18.95 -1.08 25.37
N ALA A 182 19.06 -1.03 24.05
CA ALA A 182 20.29 -0.66 23.36
C ALA A 182 20.70 0.81 23.54
N LEU A 183 19.78 1.66 24.00
CA LEU A 183 20.07 3.08 24.32
C LEU A 183 20.67 3.23 25.73
N GLN A 184 20.49 2.26 26.62
CA GLN A 184 21.02 2.30 27.99
C GLN A 184 22.48 1.83 28.05
N GLU A 185 22.92 1.02 27.07
CA GLU A 185 24.32 0.55 26.99
C GLU A 185 25.28 1.56 26.32
N ALA A 186 24.74 2.62 25.69
CA ALA A 186 25.52 3.65 25.00
C ALA A 186 25.64 4.98 25.80
N ALA A 187 25.14 5.05 27.02
CA ALA A 187 25.22 6.18 27.93
C ALA A 187 26.12 5.86 29.12
#